data_6034fbbe714b49c67513a0e9fe4236ab
#
_entry.id   6034fbbe714b49c67513a0e9fe4236ab
#
_cell.length_a   1.000
_cell.length_b   1.000
_cell.length_c   1.000
_cell.angle_alpha   90.00
_cell.angle_beta   90.00
_cell.angle_gamma   90.00
#
_symmetry.space_group_name_H-M   'P 1'
#
loop_
_entity.id
_entity.type
_entity.pdbx_description
1 polymer ?
#
loop_
_entity_poly.entity_id
_entity_poly.type
_entity_poly.pdbx_seq_one_letter_code
_entity_poly.pdbx_strand_id
1 'polypeptide(L)' 'MEDRVILENMPTSIRGYVFKDDDGAPVIVLNSRLSREQNRQTYEHERQHIERGEMDEPTYNEYGGK' A
#
# COMPACT_ATOMS: atom_id res chain seq x y z
N MET A 1 8.86 8.97 -12.75
CA MET A 1 7.93 9.43 -11.73
C MET A 1 8.08 8.62 -10.48
N GLU A 2 8.12 9.28 -9.35
CA GLU A 2 8.40 8.61 -8.10
C GLU A 2 7.14 8.26 -7.37
N ASP A 3 7.14 7.08 -6.79
CA ASP A 3 6.05 6.68 -5.94
C ASP A 3 6.18 7.37 -4.60
N ARG A 4 5.06 7.70 -4.02
CA ARG A 4 5.03 8.27 -2.71
C ARG A 4 4.68 7.20 -1.71
N VAL A 5 5.43 7.14 -0.63
CA VAL A 5 5.22 6.12 0.39
C VAL A 5 5.01 6.82 1.73
N ILE A 6 3.96 6.44 2.42
CA ILE A 6 3.60 7.00 3.71
C ILE A 6 3.50 5.86 4.70
N LEU A 7 3.95 6.10 5.93
CA LEU A 7 3.78 5.15 7.01
C LEU A 7 2.69 5.64 7.93
N GLU A 8 1.75 4.77 8.25
CA GLU A 8 0.66 5.11 9.14
C GLU A 8 0.43 4.02 10.16
N ASN A 9 -0.01 4.44 11.32
CA ASN A 9 -0.33 3.52 12.40
C ASN A 9 -1.71 2.94 12.15
N MET A 10 -1.76 1.65 11.85
CA MET A 10 -3.02 0.98 11.54
C MET A 10 -3.08 -0.33 12.29
N PRO A 11 -4.29 -0.91 12.41
CA PRO A 11 -4.39 -2.27 12.99
C PRO A 11 -3.49 -3.23 12.22
N THR A 12 -2.92 -4.17 12.93
CA THR A 12 -1.96 -5.07 12.31
C THR A 12 -2.57 -6.01 11.29
N SER A 13 -3.90 -6.09 11.23
CA SER A 13 -4.56 -6.87 10.20
C SER A 13 -4.47 -6.21 8.84
N ILE A 14 -4.08 -4.95 8.78
CA ILE A 14 -3.99 -4.22 7.53
C ILE A 14 -2.53 -4.03 7.20
N ARG A 15 -2.11 -4.53 6.06
CA ARG A 15 -0.72 -4.39 5.65
C ARG A 15 -0.46 -3.06 4.98
N GLY A 16 -1.41 -2.58 4.20
CA GLY A 16 -1.23 -1.32 3.50
C GLY A 16 -2.26 -1.18 2.41
N TYR A 17 -2.19 -0.06 1.71
CA TYR A 17 -3.11 0.17 0.62
C TYR A 17 -2.53 1.26 -0.29
N VAL A 18 -3.19 1.47 -1.42
CA VAL A 18 -2.77 2.46 -2.40
C VAL A 18 -3.97 3.34 -2.73
N PHE A 19 -3.71 4.63 -2.87
CA PHE A 19 -4.73 5.53 -3.37
C PHE A 19 -4.07 6.53 -4.28
N LYS A 20 -4.89 7.26 -5.05
CA LYS A 20 -4.37 8.30 -5.92
C LYS A 20 -4.59 9.66 -5.26
N ASP A 21 -3.59 10.51 -5.36
CA ASP A 21 -3.72 11.85 -4.84
C ASP A 21 -4.46 12.73 -5.85
N ASP A 22 -4.54 14.02 -5.57
CA ASP A 22 -5.30 14.94 -6.40
C ASP A 22 -4.73 15.01 -7.81
N ASP A 23 -3.47 14.75 -7.96
CA ASP A 23 -2.83 14.79 -9.27
C ASP A 23 -2.93 13.46 -10.00
N GLY A 24 -3.55 12.48 -9.39
CA GLY A 24 -3.64 11.19 -9.99
C GLY A 24 -2.42 10.33 -9.79
N ALA A 25 -1.50 10.75 -8.94
CA ALA A 25 -0.29 10.00 -8.69
C ALA A 25 -0.55 8.96 -7.60
N PRO A 26 0.06 7.78 -7.71
CA PRO A 26 -0.18 6.74 -6.71
C PRO A 26 0.54 7.05 -5.41
N VAL A 27 -0.14 6.78 -4.31
CA VAL A 27 0.42 6.91 -2.98
C VAL A 27 0.27 5.57 -2.28
N ILE A 28 1.39 5.02 -1.83
CA ILE A 28 1.39 3.73 -1.14
C ILE A 28 1.45 4.01 0.35
N VAL A 29 0.49 3.45 1.08
CA VAL A 29 0.43 3.61 2.52
C VAL A 29 0.79 2.29 3.16
N LEU A 30 1.79 2.30 4.01
CA LEU A 30 2.25 1.10 4.71
C LEU A 30 1.97 1.23 6.19
N ASN A 31 1.85 0.09 6.85
CA ASN A 31 1.51 0.07 8.26
C ASN A 31 2.78 0.17 9.10
N SER A 32 2.89 1.25 9.85
CA SER A 32 4.09 1.48 10.65
C SER A 32 4.23 0.49 11.81
N ARG A 33 3.18 -0.24 12.12
CA ARG A 33 3.23 -1.24 13.18
C ARG A 33 3.87 -2.55 12.75
N LEU A 34 4.02 -2.74 11.45
CA LEU A 34 4.58 -3.99 10.94
C LEU A 34 6.08 -3.86 10.79
N SER A 35 6.74 -4.99 10.63
CA SER A 35 8.19 -4.99 10.49
C SER A 35 8.59 -4.39 9.16
N ARG A 36 9.86 -4.01 9.09
CA ARG A 36 10.40 -3.46 7.87
C ARG A 36 10.29 -4.46 6.73
N GLU A 37 10.56 -5.73 7.04
CA GLU A 37 10.50 -6.76 6.02
C GLU A 37 9.09 -6.92 5.47
N GLN A 38 8.11 -6.90 6.37
CA GLN A 38 6.72 -7.02 5.92
C GLN A 38 6.31 -5.83 5.08
N ASN A 39 6.73 -4.64 5.48
CA ASN A 39 6.38 -3.45 4.72
C ASN A 39 7.06 -3.42 3.36
N ARG A 40 8.25 -3.97 3.27
CA ARG A 40 8.93 -4.06 2.00
C ARG A 40 8.17 -4.98 1.05
N GLN A 41 7.70 -6.11 1.56
CA GLN A 41 6.92 -7.02 0.74
C GLN A 41 5.63 -6.37 0.28
N THR A 42 4.98 -5.64 1.17
CA THR A 42 3.75 -4.95 0.81
C THR A 42 4.02 -3.90 -0.26
N TYR A 43 5.10 -3.16 -0.10
CA TYR A 43 5.46 -2.15 -1.06
C TYR A 43 5.64 -2.75 -2.46
N GLU A 44 6.36 -3.85 -2.54
CA GLU A 44 6.60 -4.48 -3.83
C GLU A 44 5.31 -5.02 -4.44
N HIS A 45 4.45 -5.54 -3.60
CA HIS A 45 3.17 -6.04 -4.07
C HIS A 45 2.32 -4.92 -4.65
N GLU A 46 2.26 -3.79 -3.96
CA GLU A 46 1.46 -2.68 -4.43
C GLU A 46 2.06 -2.05 -5.68
N ARG A 47 3.38 -2.05 -5.78
CA ARG A 47 4.01 -1.53 -6.97
C ARG A 47 3.63 -2.33 -8.20
N GLN A 48 3.51 -3.63 -8.05
CA GLN A 48 3.10 -4.45 -9.17
C GLN A 48 1.70 -4.11 -9.62
N HIS A 49 0.80 -3.84 -8.69
CA HIS A 49 -0.54 -3.41 -9.05
C HIS A 49 -0.50 -2.11 -9.82
N ILE A 50 0.30 -1.18 -9.37
CA ILE A 50 0.42 0.11 -10.03
C ILE A 50 0.92 -0.07 -11.46
N GLU A 51 1.93 -0.90 -11.63
CA GLU A 51 2.52 -1.09 -12.95
C GLU A 51 1.58 -1.78 -13.91
N ARG A 52 0.65 -2.56 -13.38
CA ARG A 52 -0.34 -3.22 -14.21
C ARG A 52 -1.53 -2.34 -14.49
N GLY A 53 -1.57 -1.15 -13.93
CA GLY A 53 -2.72 -0.29 -14.11
C GLY A 53 -3.93 -0.71 -13.32
N GLU A 54 -3.74 -1.47 -12.25
CA GLU A 54 -4.85 -2.00 -11.46
C GLU A 54 -5.12 -1.13 -10.25
N MET A 55 -5.26 0.16 -10.47
CA MET A 55 -5.44 1.10 -9.37
C MET A 55 -6.78 1.80 -9.39
N ASP A 56 -7.71 1.27 -10.13
CA ASP A 56 -8.99 1.96 -10.25
C ASP A 56 -9.75 1.98 -8.95
N GLU A 57 -9.44 1.06 -8.05
CA GLU A 57 -10.15 0.96 -6.80
C GLU A 57 -9.16 0.83 -5.66
N PRO A 58 -9.50 1.38 -4.50
CA PRO A 58 -8.65 1.18 -3.34
C PRO A 58 -8.50 -0.30 -3.07
N THR A 59 -7.28 -0.72 -2.85
CA THR A 59 -7.01 -2.11 -2.58
C THR A 59 -6.44 -2.23 -1.18
N TYR A 60 -7.12 -2.98 -0.35
CA TYR A 60 -6.66 -3.21 1.00
C TYR A 60 -6.09 -4.61 1.09
N ASN A 61 -4.91 -4.70 1.66
CA ASN A 61 -4.31 -5.99 1.91
C ASN A 61 -4.56 -6.36 3.34
N GLU A 62 -5.67 -7.02 3.57
CA GLU A 62 -6.06 -7.43 4.90
C GLU A 62 -5.65 -8.87 5.11
N TYR A 63 -4.96 -9.09 6.20
CA TYR A 63 -4.52 -10.42 6.55
C TYR A 63 -5.10 -10.82 7.86
N GLY A 64 -5.43 -12.09 7.94
CA GLY A 64 -6.03 -12.59 9.16
C GLY A 64 -7.50 -12.28 9.27
N GLY A 65 -7.99 -11.44 8.43
CA GLY A 65 -9.38 -11.09 8.44
C GLY A 65 -10.23 -11.97 7.58
N LYS A 66 -9.59 -12.89 6.97
CA LYS A 66 -10.35 -13.74 6.07
C LYS A 66 -10.41 -15.11 6.58
#